data_b97a0ad411f39de19a050fa900a42b6d
#
_entry.id   b97a0ad411f39de19a050fa900a42b6d
#
_cell.length_a   1.000
_cell.length_b   1.000
_cell.length_c   1.000
_cell.angle_alpha   90.00
_cell.angle_beta   90.00
_cell.angle_gamma   90.00
#
_symmetry.space_group_name_H-M   'P 1'
#
loop_
_entity.id
_entity.type
_entity.pdbx_description
1 polymer ?
#
loop_
_entity_poly.entity_id
_entity_poly.type
_entity_poly.pdbx_seq_one_letter_code
_entity_poly.pdbx_strand_id
1 'polypeptide(L)'
;MIPRYSRPDMVAIWSPETKFRIWYEIEAHACDAMADLGVIPRENAEAVWKAKDVEFDVARIDEIEAVTKHDVIAFLTHLAEHVGSDEARFVHQGMTSSDVLDTCFNVQLTRAADILVADLEGLLAALKRRAIEHKDTVRIGRSHGIHAEPTTMGLTFARFYAEMDRNLSRMRDARAEIATGGISGAVGTFANIDPRVEEHVCDQLGLVPEPISTQVIPRDRHAAFFATLGVIASSIENIAIEIRHMQRTEVLEGAEFFSMGQKGSSAMPHKKNPVLTENLTGLARMVRAAVIPAMENVALWHERDISHSSVERMIGPDATITLDFALARLTGVIDKMLIFPENMIENMNKFPGLVMSQRVLLALTQAGVSREDAYAMVQRNALKVWEHRTDFKEELLADPDVTAALSVEEIEEKFDLGYHTKHVDTIFARVFGE
;
A
#
# COMPACT_ATOMS: atom_id res chain seq x y z
N MET A 1 -10.89 2.61 -14.46
CA MET A 1 -10.43 3.84 -13.74
C MET A 1 -11.50 4.92 -13.84
N ILE A 2 -11.81 5.63 -12.73
CA ILE A 2 -12.77 6.74 -12.71
C ILE A 2 -12.11 8.00 -12.13
N PRO A 3 -12.41 9.21 -12.65
CA PRO A 3 -11.77 10.45 -12.20
C PRO A 3 -11.92 10.72 -10.70
N ARG A 4 -13.03 10.25 -10.10
CA ARG A 4 -13.31 10.42 -8.66
C ARG A 4 -12.26 9.81 -7.73
N TYR A 5 -11.57 8.75 -8.17
CA TYR A 5 -10.57 8.00 -7.40
C TYR A 5 -9.22 8.01 -8.09
N SER A 6 -8.86 9.15 -8.68
CA SER A 6 -7.63 9.34 -9.44
C SER A 6 -6.91 10.61 -9.00
N ARG A 7 -5.57 10.57 -9.01
CA ARG A 7 -4.71 11.74 -8.81
C ARG A 7 -3.97 12.03 -10.13
N PRO A 8 -3.77 13.31 -10.49
CA PRO A 8 -3.27 13.68 -11.83
C PRO A 8 -1.92 13.06 -12.18
N ASP A 9 -0.97 13.04 -11.25
CA ASP A 9 0.40 12.59 -11.51
C ASP A 9 0.44 11.10 -11.87
N MET A 10 -0.32 10.26 -11.14
CA MET A 10 -0.42 8.84 -11.44
C MET A 10 -1.18 8.59 -12.75
N VAL A 11 -2.24 9.35 -13.01
CA VAL A 11 -2.99 9.25 -14.28
C VAL A 11 -2.11 9.59 -15.49
N ALA A 12 -1.24 10.60 -15.36
CA ALA A 12 -0.34 11.03 -16.43
C ALA A 12 0.61 9.91 -16.87
N ILE A 13 1.05 9.04 -15.95
CA ILE A 13 1.91 7.88 -16.30
C ILE A 13 1.21 6.94 -17.31
N TRP A 14 -0.11 6.80 -17.18
CA TRP A 14 -0.92 5.86 -17.96
C TRP A 14 -1.62 6.49 -19.17
N SER A 15 -1.36 7.77 -19.44
CA SER A 15 -1.95 8.42 -20.61
C SER A 15 -1.39 7.84 -21.92
N PRO A 16 -2.17 7.81 -22.99
CA PRO A 16 -1.69 7.40 -24.31
C PRO A 16 -0.47 8.22 -24.78
N GLU A 17 -0.46 9.52 -24.50
CA GLU A 17 0.64 10.43 -24.85
C GLU A 17 1.93 10.02 -24.15
N THR A 18 1.88 9.72 -22.86
CA THR A 18 3.05 9.22 -22.10
C THR A 18 3.52 7.88 -22.62
N LYS A 19 2.60 6.96 -22.93
CA LYS A 19 2.93 5.66 -23.53
C LYS A 19 3.70 5.85 -24.84
N PHE A 20 3.18 6.64 -25.77
CA PHE A 20 3.82 6.86 -27.06
C PHE A 20 5.14 7.63 -26.93
N ARG A 21 5.26 8.50 -25.93
CA ARG A 21 6.54 9.14 -25.62
C ARG A 21 7.60 8.13 -25.18
N ILE A 22 7.26 7.18 -24.32
CA ILE A 22 8.18 6.14 -23.89
C ILE A 22 8.54 5.21 -25.07
N TRP A 23 7.57 4.86 -25.93
CA TRP A 23 7.84 4.06 -27.14
C TRP A 23 8.86 4.77 -28.04
N TYR A 24 8.68 6.08 -28.26
CA TYR A 24 9.62 6.89 -28.99
C TYR A 24 11.03 6.89 -28.37
N GLU A 25 11.12 7.07 -27.06
CA GLU A 25 12.40 7.05 -26.33
C GLU A 25 13.11 5.69 -26.50
N ILE A 26 12.40 4.58 -26.40
CA ILE A 26 12.96 3.24 -26.65
C ILE A 26 13.52 3.13 -28.06
N GLU A 27 12.74 3.50 -29.07
CA GLU A 27 13.16 3.42 -30.48
C GLU A 27 14.33 4.36 -30.79
N ALA A 28 14.31 5.60 -30.27
CA ALA A 28 15.37 6.57 -30.49
C ALA A 28 16.69 6.12 -29.85
N HIS A 29 16.68 5.63 -28.61
CA HIS A 29 17.86 5.08 -27.97
C HIS A 29 18.36 3.80 -28.64
N ALA A 30 17.47 2.94 -29.13
CA ALA A 30 17.87 1.78 -29.93
C ALA A 30 18.58 2.18 -31.23
N CYS A 31 18.08 3.21 -31.92
CA CYS A 31 18.75 3.77 -33.10
C CYS A 31 20.13 4.36 -32.77
N ASP A 32 20.27 5.07 -31.64
CA ASP A 32 21.57 5.59 -31.19
C ASP A 32 22.60 4.47 -30.99
N ALA A 33 22.22 3.45 -30.23
CA ALA A 33 23.09 2.30 -29.98
C ALA A 33 23.47 1.56 -31.28
N MET A 34 22.52 1.35 -32.19
CA MET A 34 22.79 0.73 -33.48
C MET A 34 23.72 1.59 -34.33
N ALA A 35 23.63 2.91 -34.30
CA ALA A 35 24.52 3.82 -35.00
C ALA A 35 25.94 3.82 -34.39
N ASP A 36 26.07 3.78 -33.06
CA ASP A 36 27.36 3.65 -32.36
C ASP A 36 28.07 2.33 -32.72
N LEU A 37 27.30 1.27 -32.95
CA LEU A 37 27.80 -0.03 -33.39
C LEU A 37 28.07 -0.12 -34.90
N GLY A 38 27.75 0.94 -35.67
CA GLY A 38 27.90 0.97 -37.11
C GLY A 38 26.92 0.08 -37.89
N VAL A 39 25.81 -0.32 -37.24
CA VAL A 39 24.74 -1.13 -37.84
C VAL A 39 23.86 -0.28 -38.76
N ILE A 40 23.61 0.98 -38.35
CA ILE A 40 22.88 1.96 -39.16
C ILE A 40 23.71 3.25 -39.31
N PRO A 41 23.44 4.07 -40.35
CA PRO A 41 24.11 5.35 -40.49
C PRO A 41 23.75 6.31 -39.33
N ARG A 42 24.72 7.08 -38.86
CA ARG A 42 24.53 8.07 -37.75
C ARG A 42 23.45 9.11 -38.09
N GLU A 43 23.43 9.57 -39.35
CA GLU A 43 22.42 10.54 -39.81
C GLU A 43 20.98 10.05 -39.65
N ASN A 44 20.72 8.73 -39.68
CA ASN A 44 19.37 8.18 -39.45
C ASN A 44 18.98 8.25 -37.97
N ALA A 45 19.89 7.94 -37.03
CA ALA A 45 19.66 8.10 -35.62
C ALA A 45 19.40 9.58 -35.25
N GLU A 46 20.22 10.51 -35.80
CA GLU A 46 20.04 11.95 -35.62
C GLU A 46 18.68 12.43 -36.17
N ALA A 47 18.22 11.87 -37.29
CA ALA A 47 16.90 12.19 -37.86
C ALA A 47 15.75 11.75 -36.93
N VAL A 48 15.85 10.58 -36.29
CA VAL A 48 14.86 10.13 -35.30
C VAL A 48 14.78 11.11 -34.12
N TRP A 49 15.92 11.61 -33.63
CA TRP A 49 15.97 12.58 -32.53
C TRP A 49 15.37 13.95 -32.87
N LYS A 50 15.21 14.31 -34.15
CA LYS A 50 14.49 15.55 -34.52
C LYS A 50 13.02 15.51 -34.13
N ALA A 51 12.44 14.31 -33.91
CA ALA A 51 11.07 14.14 -33.42
C ALA A 51 10.95 14.20 -31.88
N LYS A 52 12.01 14.54 -31.14
CA LYS A 52 12.00 14.55 -29.65
C LYS A 52 10.94 15.49 -29.04
N ASP A 53 10.60 16.58 -29.71
CA ASP A 53 9.65 17.57 -29.23
C ASP A 53 8.25 17.43 -29.91
N VAL A 54 8.06 16.39 -30.72
CA VAL A 54 6.77 16.12 -31.37
C VAL A 54 5.76 15.63 -30.35
N GLU A 55 4.59 16.22 -30.33
CA GLU A 55 3.41 15.67 -29.64
C GLU A 55 2.78 14.61 -30.57
N PHE A 56 2.82 13.33 -30.17
CA PHE A 56 2.24 12.27 -30.97
C PHE A 56 0.70 12.37 -30.96
N ASP A 57 0.11 12.44 -32.14
CA ASP A 57 -1.34 12.53 -32.31
C ASP A 57 -1.97 11.14 -32.09
N VAL A 58 -2.56 10.93 -30.93
CA VAL A 58 -3.23 9.69 -30.54
C VAL A 58 -4.34 9.32 -31.51
N ALA A 59 -5.15 10.31 -31.94
CA ALA A 59 -6.26 10.06 -32.88
C ALA A 59 -5.73 9.58 -34.23
N ARG A 60 -4.61 10.16 -34.70
CA ARG A 60 -3.97 9.72 -35.95
C ARG A 60 -3.42 8.31 -35.85
N ILE A 61 -2.80 7.97 -34.72
CA ILE A 61 -2.32 6.58 -34.46
C ILE A 61 -3.48 5.60 -34.46
N ASP A 62 -4.59 5.94 -33.80
CA ASP A 62 -5.82 5.12 -33.76
C ASP A 62 -6.41 4.91 -35.17
N GLU A 63 -6.42 5.95 -36.03
CA GLU A 63 -6.84 5.83 -37.44
C GLU A 63 -5.98 4.82 -38.22
N ILE A 64 -4.66 4.87 -38.03
CA ILE A 64 -3.73 3.95 -38.68
C ILE A 64 -3.94 2.53 -38.14
N GLU A 65 -4.08 2.37 -36.81
CA GLU A 65 -4.35 1.09 -36.15
C GLU A 65 -5.67 0.47 -36.63
N ALA A 66 -6.70 1.28 -36.85
CA ALA A 66 -7.97 0.78 -37.38
C ALA A 66 -7.83 0.03 -38.72
N VAL A 67 -6.77 0.33 -39.48
CA VAL A 67 -6.44 -0.35 -40.74
C VAL A 67 -5.43 -1.48 -40.52
N THR A 68 -4.31 -1.19 -39.84
CA THR A 68 -3.19 -2.14 -39.67
C THR A 68 -3.50 -3.24 -38.66
N LYS A 69 -4.45 -3.03 -37.73
CA LYS A 69 -4.80 -3.91 -36.62
C LYS A 69 -3.61 -4.26 -35.73
N HIS A 70 -2.64 -3.33 -35.65
CA HIS A 70 -1.42 -3.52 -34.86
C HIS A 70 -0.93 -2.16 -34.32
N ASP A 71 -0.94 -2.01 -33.02
CA ASP A 71 -0.64 -0.75 -32.32
C ASP A 71 0.80 -0.24 -32.54
N VAL A 72 1.82 -1.13 -32.40
CA VAL A 72 3.23 -0.72 -32.62
C VAL A 72 3.47 -0.32 -34.08
N ILE A 73 2.92 -1.07 -35.05
CA ILE A 73 3.03 -0.69 -36.46
C ILE A 73 2.36 0.65 -36.73
N ALA A 74 1.21 0.92 -36.12
CA ALA A 74 0.51 2.20 -36.26
C ALA A 74 1.36 3.36 -35.71
N PHE A 75 1.96 3.19 -34.54
CA PHE A 75 2.89 4.16 -33.98
C PHE A 75 4.12 4.40 -34.86
N LEU A 76 4.77 3.34 -35.31
CA LEU A 76 5.96 3.45 -36.19
C LEU A 76 5.63 4.14 -37.52
N THR A 77 4.43 3.88 -38.08
CA THR A 77 3.95 4.60 -39.27
C THR A 77 3.77 6.07 -39.01
N HIS A 78 3.15 6.42 -37.87
CA HIS A 78 3.00 7.83 -37.48
C HIS A 78 4.35 8.51 -37.20
N LEU A 79 5.29 7.82 -36.55
CA LEU A 79 6.64 8.32 -36.34
C LEU A 79 7.34 8.62 -37.67
N ALA A 80 7.18 7.76 -38.68
CA ALA A 80 7.76 7.97 -40.02
C ALA A 80 7.16 9.22 -40.73
N GLU A 81 5.90 9.60 -40.44
CA GLU A 81 5.30 10.85 -40.96
C GLU A 81 6.06 12.09 -40.46
N HIS A 82 6.73 12.02 -39.30
CA HIS A 82 7.52 13.11 -38.71
C HIS A 82 9.02 13.06 -39.04
N VAL A 83 9.59 11.86 -39.06
CA VAL A 83 11.03 11.64 -39.28
C VAL A 83 11.40 11.67 -40.76
N GLY A 84 10.51 11.16 -41.62
CA GLY A 84 10.76 10.88 -43.05
C GLY A 84 10.92 9.39 -43.31
N SER A 85 10.39 8.91 -44.42
CA SER A 85 10.32 7.47 -44.73
C SER A 85 11.70 6.83 -44.94
N ASP A 86 12.62 7.58 -45.55
CA ASP A 86 13.98 7.08 -45.82
C ASP A 86 14.82 7.01 -44.53
N GLU A 87 14.68 7.97 -43.66
CA GLU A 87 15.36 8.02 -42.37
C GLU A 87 14.76 7.03 -41.37
N ALA A 88 13.42 6.87 -41.36
CA ALA A 88 12.72 5.98 -40.46
C ALA A 88 12.86 4.49 -40.79
N ARG A 89 13.42 4.12 -41.92
CA ARG A 89 13.56 2.70 -42.39
C ARG A 89 14.36 1.83 -41.43
N PHE A 90 15.16 2.41 -40.54
CA PHE A 90 15.97 1.69 -39.56
C PHE A 90 15.33 1.65 -38.15
N VAL A 91 14.23 2.40 -37.92
CA VAL A 91 13.49 2.32 -36.67
C VAL A 91 12.91 0.92 -36.52
N HIS A 92 12.97 0.36 -35.33
CA HIS A 92 12.50 -1.00 -35.00
C HIS A 92 13.30 -2.14 -35.69
N GLN A 93 14.50 -1.86 -36.21
CA GLN A 93 15.30 -2.84 -36.90
C GLN A 93 15.78 -3.94 -35.94
N GLY A 94 15.42 -5.19 -36.23
CA GLY A 94 15.79 -6.37 -35.43
C GLY A 94 14.99 -6.55 -34.14
N MET A 95 14.13 -5.59 -33.79
CA MET A 95 13.26 -5.61 -32.61
C MET A 95 11.93 -6.34 -32.90
N THR A 96 11.21 -6.62 -31.84
CA THR A 96 9.81 -7.09 -31.90
C THR A 96 8.92 -6.14 -31.09
N SER A 97 7.60 -6.18 -31.34
CA SER A 97 6.65 -5.31 -30.63
C SER A 97 6.75 -5.43 -29.10
N SER A 98 7.02 -6.61 -28.56
CA SER A 98 7.15 -6.84 -27.14
C SER A 98 8.38 -6.17 -26.53
N ASP A 99 9.46 -5.98 -27.28
CA ASP A 99 10.62 -5.20 -26.81
C ASP A 99 10.21 -3.77 -26.44
N VAL A 100 9.31 -3.17 -27.20
CA VAL A 100 8.77 -1.83 -26.91
C VAL A 100 7.67 -1.88 -25.86
N LEU A 101 6.72 -2.82 -25.97
CA LEU A 101 5.56 -2.93 -25.09
C LEU A 101 5.95 -3.25 -23.65
N ASP A 102 6.79 -4.27 -23.46
CA ASP A 102 7.19 -4.74 -22.12
C ASP A 102 8.11 -3.73 -21.44
N THR A 103 9.09 -3.21 -22.16
CA THR A 103 10.00 -2.18 -21.64
C THR A 103 9.22 -0.92 -21.25
N CYS A 104 8.28 -0.47 -22.09
CA CYS A 104 7.39 0.65 -21.76
C CYS A 104 6.54 0.37 -20.52
N PHE A 105 5.92 -0.79 -20.43
CA PHE A 105 5.09 -1.17 -19.28
C PHE A 105 5.90 -1.14 -17.98
N ASN A 106 7.13 -1.66 -18.01
CA ASN A 106 8.02 -1.64 -16.86
C ASN A 106 8.50 -0.23 -16.49
N VAL A 107 8.74 0.65 -17.46
CA VAL A 107 8.99 2.09 -17.18
C VAL A 107 7.79 2.72 -16.48
N GLN A 108 6.56 2.44 -16.96
CA GLN A 108 5.34 2.98 -16.34
C GLN A 108 5.15 2.44 -14.92
N LEU A 109 5.34 1.13 -14.69
CA LEU A 109 5.26 0.53 -13.35
C LEU A 109 6.34 1.06 -12.41
N THR A 110 7.56 1.28 -12.90
CA THR A 110 8.65 1.86 -12.11
C THR A 110 8.32 3.29 -11.68
N ARG A 111 7.84 4.13 -12.60
CA ARG A 111 7.39 5.50 -12.31
C ARG A 111 6.20 5.51 -11.35
N ALA A 112 5.25 4.59 -11.52
CA ALA A 112 4.13 4.41 -10.59
C ALA A 112 4.60 4.01 -9.20
N ALA A 113 5.58 3.10 -9.11
CA ALA A 113 6.18 2.69 -7.84
C ALA A 113 6.88 3.84 -7.12
N ASP A 114 7.54 4.75 -7.83
CA ASP A 114 8.17 5.94 -7.25
C ASP A 114 7.13 6.84 -6.55
N ILE A 115 5.95 7.04 -7.15
CA ILE A 115 4.84 7.76 -6.52
C ILE A 115 4.32 7.01 -5.29
N LEU A 116 4.12 5.69 -5.37
CA LEU A 116 3.64 4.88 -4.26
C LEU A 116 4.62 4.84 -3.08
N VAL A 117 5.93 4.86 -3.35
CA VAL A 117 6.98 4.99 -2.31
C VAL A 117 6.84 6.33 -1.59
N ALA A 118 6.71 7.44 -2.33
CA ALA A 118 6.51 8.77 -1.75
C ALA A 118 5.21 8.87 -0.92
N ASP A 119 4.12 8.26 -1.38
CA ASP A 119 2.87 8.20 -0.64
C ASP A 119 3.00 7.40 0.68
N LEU A 120 3.71 6.28 0.65
CA LEU A 120 3.99 5.47 1.85
C LEU A 120 4.85 6.25 2.85
N GLU A 121 5.86 6.96 2.39
CA GLU A 121 6.70 7.84 3.23
C GLU A 121 5.86 8.95 3.89
N GLY A 122 4.94 9.55 3.14
CA GLY A 122 3.99 10.53 3.65
C GLY A 122 3.06 9.95 4.73
N LEU A 123 2.53 8.75 4.51
CA LEU A 123 1.71 8.05 5.49
C LEU A 123 2.50 7.69 6.76
N LEU A 124 3.72 7.22 6.62
CA LEU A 124 4.60 6.93 7.76
C LEU A 124 4.88 8.17 8.61
N ALA A 125 5.14 9.32 7.97
CA ALA A 125 5.33 10.58 8.68
C ALA A 125 4.08 10.96 9.50
N ALA A 126 2.89 10.78 8.92
CA ALA A 126 1.62 11.04 9.61
C ALA A 126 1.43 10.09 10.80
N LEU A 127 1.65 8.78 10.61
CA LEU A 127 1.50 7.77 11.66
C LEU A 127 2.50 8.00 12.80
N LYS A 128 3.78 8.31 12.51
CA LYS A 128 4.80 8.62 13.53
C LYS A 128 4.38 9.82 14.36
N ARG A 129 3.95 10.91 13.71
CA ARG A 129 3.49 12.13 14.41
C ARG A 129 2.33 11.82 15.36
N ARG A 130 1.31 11.09 14.88
CA ARG A 130 0.15 10.71 15.69
C ARG A 130 0.51 9.74 16.82
N ALA A 131 1.45 8.81 16.58
CA ALA A 131 1.95 7.91 17.61
C ALA A 131 2.60 8.68 18.77
N ILE A 132 3.46 9.65 18.46
CA ILE A 132 4.14 10.48 19.46
C ILE A 132 3.13 11.38 20.21
N GLU A 133 2.20 12.02 19.50
CA GLU A 133 1.17 12.88 20.07
C GLU A 133 0.31 12.16 21.12
N HIS A 134 0.00 10.89 20.87
CA HIS A 134 -0.88 10.07 21.69
C HIS A 134 -0.16 8.97 22.47
N LYS A 135 1.15 9.09 22.65
CA LYS A 135 2.00 8.10 23.32
C LYS A 135 1.43 7.64 24.65
N ASP A 136 0.96 8.60 25.45
CA ASP A 136 0.47 8.41 26.81
C ASP A 136 -1.06 8.48 26.92
N THR A 137 -1.78 8.57 25.80
CA THR A 137 -3.24 8.56 25.77
C THR A 137 -3.75 7.15 26.03
N VAL A 138 -4.14 6.87 27.27
CA VAL A 138 -4.60 5.54 27.71
C VAL A 138 -5.96 5.20 27.10
N ARG A 139 -6.09 3.98 26.61
CA ARG A 139 -7.34 3.36 26.13
C ARG A 139 -7.42 1.91 26.57
N ILE A 140 -8.62 1.34 26.48
CA ILE A 140 -8.78 -0.10 26.69
C ILE A 140 -8.35 -0.88 25.42
N GLY A 141 -7.49 -1.87 25.61
CA GLY A 141 -7.20 -2.88 24.60
C GLY A 141 -8.35 -3.88 24.51
N ARG A 142 -8.68 -4.28 23.29
CA ARG A 142 -9.75 -5.25 23.05
C ARG A 142 -9.21 -6.47 22.28
N SER A 143 -9.53 -7.67 22.79
CA SER A 143 -9.37 -8.91 22.04
C SER A 143 -10.75 -9.57 21.90
N HIS A 144 -11.05 -10.17 20.74
CA HIS A 144 -12.38 -10.70 20.42
C HIS A 144 -13.52 -9.68 20.55
N GLY A 145 -13.21 -8.37 20.50
CA GLY A 145 -14.17 -7.29 20.74
C GLY A 145 -14.48 -7.01 22.21
N ILE A 146 -13.85 -7.73 23.14
CA ILE A 146 -14.05 -7.63 24.59
C ILE A 146 -12.90 -6.85 25.24
N HIS A 147 -13.18 -6.12 26.31
CA HIS A 147 -12.18 -5.43 27.11
C HIS A 147 -11.16 -6.40 27.67
N ALA A 148 -9.87 -6.14 27.40
CA ALA A 148 -8.75 -6.92 27.90
C ALA A 148 -7.98 -6.09 28.94
N GLU A 149 -6.84 -5.51 28.55
CA GLU A 149 -5.97 -4.73 29.42
C GLU A 149 -5.78 -3.30 28.88
N PRO A 150 -5.42 -2.34 29.74
CA PRO A 150 -5.06 -1.00 29.28
C PRO A 150 -3.89 -0.99 28.30
N THR A 151 -3.98 -0.13 27.30
CA THR A 151 -2.95 0.18 26.31
C THR A 151 -2.96 1.68 26.02
N THR A 152 -2.20 2.15 25.03
CA THR A 152 -2.25 3.55 24.61
C THR A 152 -2.67 3.71 23.13
N MET A 153 -3.24 4.85 22.80
CA MET A 153 -3.57 5.20 21.42
C MET A 153 -2.29 5.38 20.59
N GLY A 154 -1.21 5.87 21.21
CA GLY A 154 0.10 5.94 20.56
C GLY A 154 0.63 4.59 20.12
N LEU A 155 0.46 3.53 20.93
CA LEU A 155 0.83 2.16 20.54
C LEU A 155 0.00 1.66 19.35
N THR A 156 -1.27 2.07 19.24
CA THR A 156 -2.11 1.74 18.08
C THR A 156 -1.53 2.35 16.80
N PHE A 157 -1.15 3.63 16.80
CA PHE A 157 -0.50 4.27 15.66
C PHE A 157 0.90 3.70 15.37
N ALA A 158 1.69 3.41 16.40
CA ALA A 158 3.02 2.81 16.28
C ALA A 158 2.96 1.41 15.62
N ARG A 159 1.94 0.60 15.94
CA ARG A 159 1.68 -0.69 15.27
C ARG A 159 1.44 -0.50 13.78
N PHE A 160 0.60 0.45 13.39
CA PHE A 160 0.32 0.76 11.99
C PHE A 160 1.54 1.32 11.27
N TYR A 161 2.33 2.15 11.95
CA TYR A 161 3.62 2.61 11.43
C TYR A 161 4.54 1.44 11.10
N ALA A 162 4.77 0.53 12.03
CA ALA A 162 5.63 -0.63 11.82
C ALA A 162 5.13 -1.57 10.70
N GLU A 163 3.81 -1.69 10.51
CA GLU A 163 3.21 -2.44 9.40
C GLU A 163 3.48 -1.75 8.06
N MET A 164 3.28 -0.43 7.99
CA MET A 164 3.50 0.35 6.77
C MET A 164 4.97 0.53 6.43
N ASP A 165 5.88 0.56 7.41
CA ASP A 165 7.32 0.58 7.19
C ASP A 165 7.81 -0.70 6.48
N ARG A 166 7.29 -1.87 6.89
CA ARG A 166 7.51 -3.11 6.15
C ARG A 166 6.94 -3.08 4.74
N ASN A 167 5.81 -2.40 4.53
CA ASN A 167 5.23 -2.23 3.20
C ASN A 167 6.04 -1.27 2.32
N LEU A 168 6.64 -0.23 2.90
CA LEU A 168 7.58 0.63 2.19
C LEU A 168 8.81 -0.17 1.71
N SER A 169 9.38 -1.02 2.57
CA SER A 169 10.48 -1.91 2.17
C SER A 169 10.07 -2.81 0.99
N ARG A 170 8.91 -3.50 1.10
CA ARG A 170 8.38 -4.33 0.01
C ARG A 170 8.16 -3.55 -1.30
N MET A 171 7.67 -2.32 -1.21
CA MET A 171 7.43 -1.49 -2.41
C MET A 171 8.74 -1.08 -3.08
N ARG A 172 9.77 -0.76 -2.29
CA ARG A 172 11.12 -0.47 -2.82
C ARG A 172 11.73 -1.70 -3.49
N ASP A 173 11.59 -2.88 -2.89
CA ASP A 173 12.07 -4.13 -3.49
C ASP A 173 11.31 -4.45 -4.78
N ALA A 174 10.00 -4.33 -4.79
CA ALA A 174 9.16 -4.54 -5.98
C ALA A 174 9.47 -3.52 -7.09
N ARG A 175 9.75 -2.26 -6.73
CA ARG A 175 10.20 -1.22 -7.64
C ARG A 175 11.54 -1.57 -8.30
N ALA A 176 12.47 -2.09 -7.51
CA ALA A 176 13.78 -2.50 -8.04
C ALA A 176 13.66 -3.73 -8.96
N GLU A 177 12.82 -4.68 -8.62
CA GLU A 177 12.60 -5.89 -9.42
C GLU A 177 11.87 -5.61 -10.73
N ILE A 178 10.89 -4.70 -10.74
CA ILE A 178 10.14 -4.37 -11.98
C ILE A 178 10.92 -3.43 -12.89
N ALA A 179 11.96 -2.74 -12.43
CA ALA A 179 12.81 -1.86 -13.22
C ALA A 179 13.71 -2.65 -14.18
N THR A 180 13.11 -3.43 -15.07
CA THR A 180 13.76 -4.35 -16.00
C THR A 180 13.29 -4.05 -17.41
N GLY A 181 14.21 -4.03 -18.39
CA GLY A 181 13.91 -3.86 -19.81
C GLY A 181 14.38 -5.06 -20.63
N GLY A 182 13.78 -5.26 -21.78
CA GLY A 182 14.17 -6.35 -22.70
C GLY A 182 14.07 -5.90 -24.15
N ILE A 183 15.21 -5.94 -24.87
CA ILE A 183 15.31 -5.66 -26.32
C ILE A 183 16.07 -6.79 -26.96
N SER A 184 15.44 -7.95 -27.05
CA SER A 184 16.11 -9.21 -27.40
C SER A 184 15.55 -9.89 -28.66
N GLY A 185 14.58 -9.26 -29.32
CA GLY A 185 13.98 -9.74 -30.57
C GLY A 185 12.88 -10.78 -30.37
N ALA A 186 12.48 -11.40 -31.47
CA ALA A 186 11.26 -12.20 -31.58
C ALA A 186 11.12 -13.38 -30.59
N VAL A 187 12.23 -13.93 -30.10
CA VAL A 187 12.25 -15.09 -29.19
C VAL A 187 13.37 -15.01 -28.14
N GLY A 188 13.92 -13.82 -27.91
CA GLY A 188 14.91 -13.59 -26.85
C GLY A 188 16.34 -14.03 -27.17
N THR A 189 16.65 -14.28 -28.41
CA THR A 189 17.98 -14.84 -28.82
C THR A 189 18.95 -13.81 -29.38
N PHE A 190 18.58 -12.56 -29.50
CA PHE A 190 19.37 -11.48 -30.11
C PHE A 190 19.80 -11.78 -31.56
N ALA A 191 19.03 -12.60 -32.28
CA ALA A 191 19.42 -13.06 -33.61
C ALA A 191 19.63 -11.92 -34.62
N ASN A 192 18.89 -10.81 -34.48
CA ASN A 192 18.92 -9.69 -35.43
C ASN A 192 19.25 -8.35 -34.78
N ILE A 193 19.61 -8.33 -33.50
CA ILE A 193 19.97 -7.13 -32.75
C ILE A 193 21.12 -7.45 -31.78
N ASP A 194 22.04 -6.49 -31.59
CA ASP A 194 23.17 -6.71 -30.70
C ASP A 194 22.75 -6.49 -29.24
N PRO A 195 23.12 -7.34 -28.27
CA PRO A 195 22.78 -7.16 -26.85
C PRO A 195 23.16 -5.77 -26.24
N ARG A 196 24.18 -5.12 -26.78
CA ARG A 196 24.58 -3.78 -26.36
C ARG A 196 23.50 -2.72 -26.65
N VAL A 197 22.58 -2.98 -27.57
CA VAL A 197 21.42 -2.10 -27.80
C VAL A 197 20.49 -2.16 -26.61
N GLU A 198 20.21 -3.35 -26.08
CA GLU A 198 19.41 -3.53 -24.85
C GLU A 198 20.07 -2.84 -23.66
N GLU A 199 21.37 -3.05 -23.45
CA GLU A 199 22.12 -2.41 -22.36
C GLU A 199 22.01 -0.88 -22.42
N HIS A 200 22.19 -0.29 -23.62
CA HIS A 200 22.08 1.14 -23.81
C HIS A 200 20.66 1.67 -23.55
N VAL A 201 19.62 1.04 -24.10
CA VAL A 201 18.24 1.46 -23.91
C VAL A 201 17.85 1.38 -22.42
N CYS A 202 18.22 0.29 -21.75
CA CYS A 202 17.96 0.11 -20.33
C CYS A 202 18.65 1.18 -19.48
N ASP A 203 19.93 1.46 -19.74
CA ASP A 203 20.68 2.50 -19.03
C ASP A 203 20.01 3.89 -19.17
N GLN A 204 19.61 4.26 -20.38
CA GLN A 204 18.95 5.55 -20.64
C GLN A 204 17.57 5.68 -19.99
N LEU A 205 16.86 4.56 -19.80
CA LEU A 205 15.52 4.53 -19.17
C LEU A 205 15.55 4.22 -17.67
N GLY A 206 16.74 4.00 -17.08
CA GLY A 206 16.90 3.65 -15.67
C GLY A 206 16.41 2.26 -15.33
N LEU A 207 16.57 1.33 -16.28
CA LEU A 207 16.21 -0.08 -16.15
C LEU A 207 17.45 -0.97 -16.10
N VAL A 208 17.28 -2.22 -15.71
CA VAL A 208 18.30 -3.27 -15.78
C VAL A 208 17.91 -4.23 -16.93
N PRO A 209 18.84 -4.65 -17.80
CA PRO A 209 18.55 -5.67 -18.80
C PRO A 209 18.04 -6.96 -18.19
N GLU A 210 17.02 -7.57 -18.78
CA GLU A 210 16.53 -8.88 -18.39
C GLU A 210 17.60 -9.94 -18.71
N PRO A 211 18.07 -10.72 -17.72
CA PRO A 211 19.12 -11.71 -17.96
C PRO A 211 18.75 -12.76 -19.03
N ILE A 212 17.48 -13.12 -19.12
CA ILE A 212 16.95 -14.03 -20.13
C ILE A 212 15.46 -13.79 -20.33
N SER A 213 15.06 -13.46 -21.54
CA SER A 213 13.66 -13.36 -21.93
C SER A 213 13.30 -14.39 -23.00
N THR A 214 12.03 -14.50 -23.33
CA THR A 214 11.52 -15.13 -24.55
C THR A 214 11.18 -14.02 -25.56
N GLN A 215 9.99 -13.99 -26.12
CA GLN A 215 9.51 -12.76 -26.78
C GLN A 215 9.11 -11.70 -25.77
N VAL A 216 8.93 -12.07 -24.52
CA VAL A 216 8.47 -11.21 -23.42
C VAL A 216 9.36 -11.33 -22.19
N ILE A 217 9.39 -10.29 -21.37
CA ILE A 217 9.96 -10.34 -20.03
C ILE A 217 9.15 -11.33 -19.17
N PRO A 218 9.76 -12.17 -18.31
CA PRO A 218 9.03 -13.09 -17.43
C PRO A 218 8.00 -12.39 -16.55
N ARG A 219 6.78 -12.94 -16.48
CA ARG A 219 5.64 -12.31 -15.76
C ARG A 219 5.61 -12.57 -14.27
N ASP A 220 6.49 -13.40 -13.71
CA ASP A 220 6.67 -13.55 -12.28
C ASP A 220 7.06 -12.22 -11.58
N ARG A 221 7.86 -11.37 -12.24
CA ARG A 221 8.18 -10.01 -11.78
C ARG A 221 6.93 -9.14 -11.62
N HIS A 222 6.05 -9.19 -12.62
CA HIS A 222 4.77 -8.45 -12.56
C HIS A 222 3.85 -9.03 -11.50
N ALA A 223 3.77 -10.37 -11.37
CA ALA A 223 2.99 -11.03 -10.33
C ALA A 223 3.47 -10.63 -8.91
N ALA A 224 4.78 -10.59 -8.67
CA ALA A 224 5.37 -10.11 -7.42
C ALA A 224 5.04 -8.64 -7.15
N PHE A 225 5.11 -7.78 -8.17
CA PHE A 225 4.74 -6.38 -8.09
C PHE A 225 3.27 -6.21 -7.64
N PHE A 226 2.32 -6.81 -8.35
CA PHE A 226 0.89 -6.72 -8.02
C PHE A 226 0.56 -7.39 -6.68
N ALA A 227 1.23 -8.47 -6.29
CA ALA A 227 1.09 -9.08 -4.97
C ALA A 227 1.50 -8.09 -3.86
N THR A 228 2.56 -7.32 -4.07
CA THR A 228 2.99 -6.25 -3.16
C THR A 228 1.91 -5.17 -3.01
N LEU A 229 1.31 -4.70 -4.12
CA LEU A 229 0.19 -3.76 -4.06
C LEU A 229 -0.99 -4.33 -3.26
N GLY A 230 -1.28 -5.63 -3.42
CA GLY A 230 -2.33 -6.34 -2.68
C GLY A 230 -2.07 -6.39 -1.18
N VAL A 231 -0.82 -6.59 -0.74
CA VAL A 231 -0.43 -6.55 0.69
C VAL A 231 -0.61 -5.14 1.25
N ILE A 232 -0.15 -4.11 0.54
CA ILE A 232 -0.31 -2.71 0.96
C ILE A 232 -1.79 -2.36 1.10
N ALA A 233 -2.62 -2.72 0.13
CA ALA A 233 -4.06 -2.50 0.17
C ALA A 233 -4.73 -3.20 1.36
N SER A 234 -4.27 -4.39 1.74
CA SER A 234 -4.77 -5.12 2.91
C SER A 234 -4.41 -4.41 4.22
N SER A 235 -3.23 -3.81 4.31
CA SER A 235 -2.83 -2.98 5.44
C SER A 235 -3.65 -1.68 5.53
N ILE A 236 -3.96 -1.05 4.40
CA ILE A 236 -4.88 0.11 4.35
C ILE A 236 -6.25 -0.28 4.91
N GLU A 237 -6.79 -1.42 4.50
CA GLU A 237 -8.08 -1.92 5.00
C GLU A 237 -8.03 -2.21 6.51
N ASN A 238 -6.95 -2.80 7.03
CA ASN A 238 -6.74 -3.04 8.45
C ASN A 238 -6.83 -1.75 9.26
N ILE A 239 -6.13 -0.69 8.84
CA ILE A 239 -6.17 0.62 9.49
C ILE A 239 -7.59 1.23 9.41
N ALA A 240 -8.20 1.18 8.22
CA ALA A 240 -9.54 1.73 8.00
C ALA A 240 -10.59 1.05 8.88
N ILE A 241 -10.52 -0.26 9.06
CA ILE A 241 -11.43 -1.03 9.93
C ILE A 241 -11.25 -0.61 11.40
N GLU A 242 -10.03 -0.47 11.89
CA GLU A 242 -9.79 -0.01 13.27
C GLU A 242 -10.42 1.38 13.50
N ILE A 243 -10.22 2.34 12.58
CA ILE A 243 -10.82 3.68 12.67
C ILE A 243 -12.35 3.60 12.68
N ARG A 244 -12.94 2.78 11.82
CA ARG A 244 -14.39 2.57 11.78
C ARG A 244 -14.93 1.97 13.09
N HIS A 245 -14.20 1.05 13.71
CA HIS A 245 -14.55 0.51 15.02
C HIS A 245 -14.48 1.57 16.12
N MET A 246 -13.47 2.45 16.09
CA MET A 246 -13.37 3.57 17.04
C MET A 246 -14.50 4.58 16.89
N GLN A 247 -15.04 4.78 15.68
CA GLN A 247 -16.10 5.76 15.42
C GLN A 247 -17.53 5.25 15.70
N ARG A 248 -17.69 3.97 16.02
CA ARG A 248 -19.01 3.43 16.38
C ARG A 248 -19.59 4.18 17.59
N THR A 249 -20.91 4.42 17.56
CA THR A 249 -21.62 5.19 18.59
C THR A 249 -21.33 4.69 20.00
N GLU A 250 -21.27 3.37 20.20
CA GLU A 250 -21.05 2.71 21.49
C GLU A 250 -19.57 2.76 21.95
N VAL A 251 -18.66 3.12 21.07
CA VAL A 251 -17.21 3.21 21.31
C VAL A 251 -16.76 4.67 21.36
N LEU A 252 -16.92 5.38 20.27
CA LEU A 252 -16.63 6.81 20.06
C LEU A 252 -15.29 7.27 20.68
N GLU A 253 -14.23 6.49 20.45
CA GLU A 253 -12.86 6.80 20.92
C GLU A 253 -12.07 7.64 19.91
N GLY A 254 -12.51 7.64 18.64
CA GLY A 254 -11.97 8.44 17.56
C GLY A 254 -12.96 8.56 16.41
N ALA A 255 -12.79 9.57 15.57
CA ALA A 255 -13.65 9.82 14.43
C ALA A 255 -12.90 10.48 13.27
N GLU A 256 -13.37 10.27 12.04
CA GLU A 256 -12.95 11.06 10.88
C GLU A 256 -13.23 12.56 11.13
N PHE A 257 -12.34 13.42 10.65
CA PHE A 257 -12.57 14.85 10.69
C PHE A 257 -13.74 15.24 9.78
N PHE A 258 -14.65 16.02 10.31
CA PHE A 258 -15.81 16.54 9.60
C PHE A 258 -15.62 18.03 9.34
N SER A 259 -15.48 18.42 8.07
CA SER A 259 -15.27 19.82 7.70
C SER A 259 -16.57 20.64 7.83
N MET A 260 -16.41 21.96 8.02
CA MET A 260 -17.55 22.87 8.05
C MET A 260 -18.37 22.77 6.75
N GLY A 261 -19.66 22.59 6.86
CA GLY A 261 -20.58 22.45 5.73
C GLY A 261 -20.68 21.05 5.13
N GLN A 262 -19.85 20.10 5.56
CA GLN A 262 -19.95 18.70 5.13
C GLN A 262 -21.27 18.09 5.60
N LYS A 263 -21.87 17.24 4.75
CA LYS A 263 -23.10 16.49 5.06
C LYS A 263 -22.73 15.02 5.28
N GLY A 264 -23.08 14.48 6.45
CA GLY A 264 -22.79 13.09 6.80
C GLY A 264 -23.90 12.11 6.39
N SER A 265 -25.12 12.61 6.22
CA SER A 265 -26.28 11.82 5.86
C SER A 265 -27.28 12.67 5.10
N SER A 266 -27.96 12.09 4.12
CA SER A 266 -29.05 12.77 3.39
C SER A 266 -30.34 12.90 4.20
N ALA A 267 -30.54 12.02 5.20
CA ALA A 267 -31.78 11.94 5.98
C ALA A 267 -31.63 12.46 7.42
N MET A 268 -30.46 12.25 8.04
CA MET A 268 -30.23 12.54 9.46
C MET A 268 -29.07 13.54 9.62
N PRO A 269 -29.33 14.85 9.87
CA PRO A 269 -28.30 15.89 9.86
C PRO A 269 -27.17 15.68 10.91
N HIS A 270 -27.45 14.98 12.00
CA HIS A 270 -26.50 14.71 13.07
C HIS A 270 -25.58 13.51 12.82
N LYS A 271 -25.89 12.69 11.80
CA LYS A 271 -25.19 11.41 11.54
C LYS A 271 -23.90 11.67 10.77
N LYS A 272 -22.76 11.47 11.43
CA LYS A 272 -21.41 11.60 10.87
C LYS A 272 -20.87 10.22 10.51
N ASN A 273 -21.11 9.78 9.28
CA ASN A 273 -20.65 8.47 8.81
C ASN A 273 -19.14 8.46 8.52
N PRO A 274 -18.42 7.35 8.77
CA PRO A 274 -17.00 7.19 8.43
C PRO A 274 -16.80 6.88 6.94
N VAL A 275 -17.24 7.79 6.07
CA VAL A 275 -17.34 7.56 4.61
C VAL A 275 -15.98 7.40 3.96
N LEU A 276 -14.94 8.06 4.47
CA LEU A 276 -13.60 7.98 3.90
C LEU A 276 -12.99 6.60 4.14
N THR A 277 -13.08 6.07 5.36
CA THR A 277 -12.57 4.74 5.69
C THR A 277 -13.44 3.61 5.15
N GLU A 278 -14.76 3.80 5.03
CA GLU A 278 -15.62 2.88 4.27
C GLU A 278 -15.19 2.79 2.79
N ASN A 279 -14.92 3.92 2.15
CA ASN A 279 -14.41 3.94 0.79
C ASN A 279 -13.05 3.25 0.67
N LEU A 280 -12.12 3.47 1.62
CA LEU A 280 -10.81 2.80 1.64
C LEU A 280 -10.95 1.27 1.69
N THR A 281 -11.88 0.73 2.50
CA THR A 281 -12.12 -0.72 2.53
C THR A 281 -12.66 -1.27 1.21
N GLY A 282 -13.43 -0.47 0.48
CA GLY A 282 -13.91 -0.81 -0.87
C GLY A 282 -12.78 -0.78 -1.91
N LEU A 283 -11.97 0.29 -1.92
CA LEU A 283 -10.85 0.43 -2.84
C LEU A 283 -9.78 -0.66 -2.66
N ALA A 284 -9.51 -1.07 -1.42
CA ALA A 284 -8.58 -2.17 -1.13
C ALA A 284 -8.98 -3.49 -1.82
N ARG A 285 -10.27 -3.76 -1.95
CA ARG A 285 -10.77 -4.94 -2.68
C ARG A 285 -10.43 -4.87 -4.16
N MET A 286 -10.53 -3.68 -4.77
CA MET A 286 -10.22 -3.47 -6.19
C MET A 286 -8.73 -3.67 -6.47
N VAL A 287 -7.85 -3.14 -5.61
CA VAL A 287 -6.40 -3.36 -5.75
C VAL A 287 -6.06 -4.85 -5.62
N ARG A 288 -6.62 -5.56 -4.63
CA ARG A 288 -6.39 -7.00 -4.47
C ARG A 288 -6.92 -7.84 -5.64
N ALA A 289 -7.97 -7.38 -6.32
CA ALA A 289 -8.50 -8.08 -7.48
C ALA A 289 -7.50 -8.17 -8.64
N ALA A 290 -6.52 -7.27 -8.72
CA ALA A 290 -5.46 -7.30 -9.72
C ALA A 290 -4.42 -8.41 -9.49
N VAL A 291 -4.32 -8.96 -8.29
CA VAL A 291 -3.29 -9.96 -7.92
C VAL A 291 -3.49 -11.28 -8.67
N ILE A 292 -4.72 -11.78 -8.71
CA ILE A 292 -5.01 -13.08 -9.32
C ILE A 292 -4.72 -13.08 -10.83
N PRO A 293 -5.26 -12.15 -11.64
CA PRO A 293 -4.94 -12.14 -13.06
C PRO A 293 -3.46 -11.87 -13.36
N ALA A 294 -2.75 -11.11 -12.51
CA ALA A 294 -1.30 -10.95 -12.63
C ALA A 294 -0.55 -12.27 -12.41
N MET A 295 -0.97 -13.09 -11.44
CA MET A 295 -0.40 -14.42 -11.21
C MET A 295 -0.72 -15.39 -12.34
N GLU A 296 -1.92 -15.33 -12.93
CA GLU A 296 -2.31 -16.16 -14.06
C GLU A 296 -1.51 -15.84 -15.34
N ASN A 297 -1.02 -14.61 -15.47
CA ASN A 297 -0.15 -14.20 -16.59
C ASN A 297 1.26 -14.85 -16.57
N VAL A 298 1.68 -15.48 -15.47
CA VAL A 298 2.97 -16.18 -15.40
C VAL A 298 3.01 -17.37 -16.37
N ALA A 299 1.89 -18.06 -16.53
CA ALA A 299 1.79 -19.24 -17.40
C ALA A 299 1.39 -18.85 -18.82
N LEU A 300 2.36 -18.51 -19.65
CA LEU A 300 2.18 -18.27 -21.09
C LEU A 300 2.60 -19.48 -21.93
N TRP A 301 2.08 -19.57 -23.15
CA TRP A 301 2.46 -20.63 -24.09
C TRP A 301 3.81 -20.35 -24.74
N HIS A 302 4.74 -21.30 -24.63
CA HIS A 302 6.05 -21.25 -25.27
C HIS A 302 6.76 -19.91 -25.00
N GLU A 303 7.22 -19.26 -26.06
CA GLU A 303 7.91 -17.98 -25.99
C GLU A 303 6.94 -16.80 -25.78
N ARG A 304 5.66 -16.92 -26.11
CA ARG A 304 4.56 -15.99 -25.81
C ARG A 304 3.22 -16.46 -26.40
N ASP A 305 2.13 -16.25 -25.67
CA ASP A 305 0.82 -15.92 -26.24
C ASP A 305 0.42 -14.50 -25.77
N ILE A 306 -0.65 -13.93 -26.35
CA ILE A 306 -1.03 -12.53 -26.10
C ILE A 306 -2.06 -12.36 -24.96
N SER A 307 -2.41 -13.41 -24.23
CA SER A 307 -3.45 -13.38 -23.20
C SER A 307 -3.15 -12.36 -22.10
N HIS A 308 -1.88 -12.19 -21.71
CA HIS A 308 -1.44 -11.23 -20.70
C HIS A 308 -1.76 -9.77 -21.06
N SER A 309 -1.73 -9.42 -22.33
CA SER A 309 -1.80 -8.03 -22.80
C SER A 309 -3.10 -7.34 -22.41
N SER A 310 -4.25 -8.00 -22.62
CA SER A 310 -5.55 -7.44 -22.25
C SER A 310 -5.70 -7.27 -20.74
N VAL A 311 -5.11 -8.15 -19.96
CA VAL A 311 -5.09 -8.10 -18.49
C VAL A 311 -4.25 -6.90 -18.00
N GLU A 312 -3.03 -6.77 -18.49
CA GLU A 312 -2.07 -5.76 -18.08
C GLU A 312 -2.52 -4.33 -18.40
N ARG A 313 -3.19 -4.13 -19.54
CA ARG A 313 -3.81 -2.86 -19.94
C ARG A 313 -4.88 -2.38 -18.95
N MET A 314 -5.48 -3.30 -18.20
CA MET A 314 -6.48 -2.99 -17.16
C MET A 314 -5.84 -2.88 -15.78
N ILE A 315 -5.14 -3.92 -15.34
CA ILE A 315 -4.65 -3.99 -13.94
C ILE A 315 -3.53 -2.99 -13.64
N GLY A 316 -2.67 -2.67 -14.63
CA GLY A 316 -1.58 -1.69 -14.46
C GLY A 316 -2.12 -0.33 -13.98
N PRO A 317 -2.90 0.38 -14.82
CA PRO A 317 -3.47 1.65 -14.42
C PRO A 317 -4.46 1.54 -13.26
N ASP A 318 -5.36 0.56 -13.27
CA ASP A 318 -6.44 0.51 -12.28
C ASP A 318 -5.90 0.23 -10.86
N ALA A 319 -4.93 -0.67 -10.69
CA ALA A 319 -4.39 -0.98 -9.38
C ALA A 319 -3.52 0.16 -8.82
N THR A 320 -2.63 0.73 -9.64
CA THR A 320 -1.69 1.77 -9.21
C THR A 320 -2.41 3.09 -8.91
N ILE A 321 -3.32 3.53 -9.77
CA ILE A 321 -4.13 4.76 -9.56
C ILE A 321 -5.02 4.61 -8.33
N THR A 322 -5.65 3.45 -8.15
CA THR A 322 -6.50 3.21 -6.99
C THR A 322 -5.70 3.21 -5.70
N LEU A 323 -4.51 2.59 -5.68
CA LEU A 323 -3.66 2.52 -4.50
C LEU A 323 -3.08 3.88 -4.13
N ASP A 324 -2.57 4.64 -5.10
CA ASP A 324 -2.11 6.03 -4.94
C ASP A 324 -3.19 6.91 -4.28
N PHE A 325 -4.40 6.88 -4.83
CA PHE A 325 -5.52 7.62 -4.26
C PHE A 325 -5.84 7.17 -2.83
N ALA A 326 -5.81 5.85 -2.56
CA ALA A 326 -6.11 5.29 -1.25
C ALA A 326 -5.07 5.69 -0.20
N LEU A 327 -3.78 5.65 -0.54
CA LEU A 327 -2.68 6.08 0.34
C LEU A 327 -2.78 7.56 0.70
N ALA A 328 -2.99 8.42 -0.29
CA ALA A 328 -3.18 9.86 -0.07
C ALA A 328 -4.41 10.16 0.80
N ARG A 329 -5.53 9.45 0.57
CA ARG A 329 -6.73 9.57 1.39
C ARG A 329 -6.50 9.11 2.82
N LEU A 330 -5.85 7.96 3.01
CA LEU A 330 -5.56 7.44 4.34
C LEU A 330 -4.65 8.38 5.13
N THR A 331 -3.62 8.93 4.48
CA THR A 331 -2.74 9.95 5.08
C THR A 331 -3.55 11.13 5.60
N GLY A 332 -4.46 11.67 4.78
CA GLY A 332 -5.32 12.77 5.20
C GLY A 332 -6.31 12.41 6.32
N VAL A 333 -6.76 11.16 6.40
CA VAL A 333 -7.59 10.67 7.51
C VAL A 333 -6.77 10.62 8.79
N ILE A 334 -5.59 9.99 8.77
CA ILE A 334 -4.70 9.86 9.94
C ILE A 334 -4.30 11.24 10.49
N ASP A 335 -3.95 12.18 9.60
CA ASP A 335 -3.55 13.53 9.99
C ASP A 335 -4.63 14.30 10.73
N LYS A 336 -5.88 14.15 10.29
CA LYS A 336 -6.99 15.01 10.72
C LYS A 336 -7.97 14.33 11.67
N MET A 337 -7.88 13.01 11.89
CA MET A 337 -8.83 12.30 12.73
C MET A 337 -8.84 12.85 14.16
N LEU A 338 -10.03 12.89 14.71
CA LEU A 338 -10.27 13.32 16.10
C LEU A 338 -10.06 12.12 17.03
N ILE A 339 -9.46 12.38 18.18
CA ILE A 339 -9.28 11.40 19.26
C ILE A 339 -9.99 11.94 20.49
N PHE A 340 -10.72 11.08 21.23
CA PHE A 340 -11.53 11.43 22.37
C PHE A 340 -11.02 10.69 23.63
N PRO A 341 -10.00 11.22 24.34
CA PRO A 341 -9.39 10.56 25.50
C PRO A 341 -10.39 10.33 26.65
N GLU A 342 -11.34 11.23 26.83
CA GLU A 342 -12.38 11.12 27.86
C GLU A 342 -13.25 9.87 27.62
N ASN A 343 -13.67 9.64 26.38
CA ASN A 343 -14.47 8.48 26.02
C ASN A 343 -13.65 7.17 26.14
N MET A 344 -12.34 7.21 25.92
CA MET A 344 -11.46 6.07 26.14
C MET A 344 -11.44 5.64 27.61
N ILE A 345 -11.35 6.60 28.52
CA ILE A 345 -11.41 6.34 29.95
C ILE A 345 -12.81 5.89 30.39
N GLU A 346 -13.87 6.52 29.89
CA GLU A 346 -15.25 6.11 30.16
C GLU A 346 -15.49 4.66 29.71
N ASN A 347 -15.07 4.30 28.50
CA ASN A 347 -15.20 2.94 28.00
C ASN A 347 -14.44 1.93 28.86
N MET A 348 -13.22 2.24 29.28
CA MET A 348 -12.42 1.38 30.14
C MET A 348 -13.13 1.11 31.48
N ASN A 349 -13.86 2.11 32.01
CA ASN A 349 -14.57 2.04 33.28
C ASN A 349 -16.01 1.50 33.16
N LYS A 350 -16.47 1.03 31.99
CA LYS A 350 -17.80 0.38 31.85
C LYS A 350 -17.99 -0.80 32.80
N PHE A 351 -16.91 -1.43 33.20
CA PHE A 351 -16.82 -2.42 34.26
C PHE A 351 -15.70 -1.98 35.20
N PRO A 352 -16.04 -1.22 36.28
CA PRO A 352 -15.05 -0.53 37.10
C PRO A 352 -13.99 -1.49 37.67
N GLY A 353 -12.74 -1.23 37.36
CA GLY A 353 -11.58 -1.98 37.84
C GLY A 353 -11.39 -3.38 37.24
N LEU A 354 -12.33 -3.94 36.48
CA LEU A 354 -12.29 -5.34 36.02
C LEU A 354 -11.07 -5.63 35.11
N VAL A 355 -10.59 -4.63 34.42
CA VAL A 355 -9.40 -4.72 33.55
C VAL A 355 -8.10 -5.03 34.31
N MET A 356 -8.12 -4.92 35.65
CA MET A 356 -7.01 -5.26 36.55
C MET A 356 -7.02 -6.70 37.02
N SER A 357 -7.99 -7.52 36.63
CA SER A 357 -8.21 -8.88 37.14
C SER A 357 -6.98 -9.80 37.04
N GLN A 358 -6.23 -9.74 35.92
CA GLN A 358 -5.01 -10.53 35.78
C GLN A 358 -3.92 -10.08 36.75
N ARG A 359 -3.78 -8.78 36.98
CA ARG A 359 -2.80 -8.25 37.91
C ARG A 359 -3.03 -8.71 39.34
N VAL A 360 -4.31 -8.78 39.75
CA VAL A 360 -4.75 -9.30 41.06
C VAL A 360 -4.47 -10.81 41.13
N LEU A 361 -4.82 -11.56 40.10
CA LEU A 361 -4.54 -13.00 40.04
C LEU A 361 -3.05 -13.31 40.22
N LEU A 362 -2.18 -12.56 39.55
CA LEU A 362 -0.73 -12.71 39.67
C LEU A 362 -0.23 -12.36 41.09
N ALA A 363 -0.80 -11.33 41.73
CA ALA A 363 -0.46 -10.95 43.10
C ALA A 363 -0.82 -12.04 44.09
N LEU A 364 -2.00 -12.64 43.99
CA LEU A 364 -2.44 -13.76 44.83
C LEU A 364 -1.52 -14.98 44.68
N THR A 365 -1.14 -15.32 43.45
CA THR A 365 -0.20 -16.44 43.23
C THR A 365 1.18 -16.16 43.80
N GLN A 366 1.68 -14.91 43.71
CA GLN A 366 2.94 -14.49 44.32
C GLN A 366 2.90 -14.51 45.86
N ALA A 367 1.72 -14.29 46.43
CA ALA A 367 1.48 -14.39 47.88
C ALA A 367 1.35 -15.85 48.38
N GLY A 368 1.49 -16.84 47.49
CA GLY A 368 1.49 -18.26 47.83
C GLY A 368 0.10 -18.96 47.67
N VAL A 369 -0.90 -18.30 47.12
CA VAL A 369 -2.21 -18.91 46.78
C VAL A 369 -2.02 -19.81 45.54
N SER A 370 -2.62 -21.00 45.53
CA SER A 370 -2.60 -21.85 44.34
C SER A 370 -3.22 -21.13 43.12
N ARG A 371 -2.78 -21.49 41.91
CA ARG A 371 -3.34 -20.86 40.69
C ARG A 371 -4.84 -21.05 40.58
N GLU A 372 -5.33 -22.23 40.91
CA GLU A 372 -6.75 -22.63 40.88
C GLU A 372 -7.55 -21.81 41.88
N ASP A 373 -7.09 -21.67 43.11
CA ASP A 373 -7.76 -20.90 44.14
C ASP A 373 -7.71 -19.38 43.83
N ALA A 374 -6.56 -18.86 43.39
CA ALA A 374 -6.44 -17.47 42.94
C ALA A 374 -7.38 -17.15 41.80
N TYR A 375 -7.49 -18.07 40.82
CA TYR A 375 -8.43 -17.91 39.71
C TYR A 375 -9.89 -17.90 40.22
N ALA A 376 -10.27 -18.82 41.12
CA ALA A 376 -11.62 -18.86 41.69
C ALA A 376 -11.95 -17.59 42.47
N MET A 377 -11.00 -17.06 43.28
CA MET A 377 -11.17 -15.81 44.02
C MET A 377 -11.41 -14.61 43.09
N VAL A 378 -10.56 -14.48 42.06
CA VAL A 378 -10.70 -13.39 41.06
C VAL A 378 -11.99 -13.52 40.29
N GLN A 379 -12.32 -14.72 39.80
CA GLN A 379 -13.50 -14.97 38.97
C GLN A 379 -14.80 -14.67 39.72
N ARG A 380 -14.96 -15.12 40.96
CA ARG A 380 -16.21 -14.87 41.74
C ARG A 380 -16.47 -13.40 41.98
N ASN A 381 -15.40 -12.58 42.21
CA ASN A 381 -15.53 -11.15 42.37
C ASN A 381 -15.74 -10.44 41.02
N ALA A 382 -15.08 -10.89 39.96
CA ALA A 382 -15.27 -10.38 38.61
C ALA A 382 -16.71 -10.61 38.09
N LEU A 383 -17.31 -11.75 38.39
CA LEU A 383 -18.72 -12.06 38.03
C LEU A 383 -19.71 -11.11 38.69
N LYS A 384 -19.49 -10.71 39.93
CA LYS A 384 -20.34 -9.70 40.60
C LYS A 384 -20.29 -8.36 39.88
N VAL A 385 -19.09 -7.92 39.46
CA VAL A 385 -18.91 -6.70 38.66
C VAL A 385 -19.64 -6.81 37.32
N TRP A 386 -19.53 -7.95 36.67
CA TRP A 386 -20.20 -8.21 35.39
C TRP A 386 -21.72 -8.16 35.51
N GLU A 387 -22.27 -8.79 36.53
CA GLU A 387 -23.73 -8.91 36.73
C GLU A 387 -24.34 -7.63 37.32
N HIS A 388 -23.66 -6.98 38.29
CA HIS A 388 -24.25 -5.90 39.10
C HIS A 388 -23.62 -4.54 38.87
N ARG A 389 -22.57 -4.42 38.06
CA ARG A 389 -21.83 -3.18 37.79
C ARG A 389 -21.21 -2.56 39.06
N THR A 390 -20.87 -3.39 40.04
CA THR A 390 -20.12 -2.99 41.23
C THR A 390 -18.67 -2.63 40.90
N ASP A 391 -17.90 -2.12 41.83
CA ASP A 391 -16.48 -1.83 41.68
C ASP A 391 -15.66 -3.07 42.03
N PHE A 392 -14.75 -3.51 41.13
CA PHE A 392 -13.95 -4.71 41.33
C PHE A 392 -13.01 -4.62 42.54
N LYS A 393 -12.45 -3.45 42.80
CA LYS A 393 -11.59 -3.22 43.98
C LYS A 393 -12.39 -3.37 45.26
N GLU A 394 -13.59 -2.78 45.33
CA GLU A 394 -14.46 -2.91 46.50
C GLU A 394 -14.87 -4.37 46.75
N GLU A 395 -15.19 -5.13 45.69
CA GLU A 395 -15.50 -6.55 45.82
C GLU A 395 -14.33 -7.38 46.36
N LEU A 396 -13.09 -7.06 45.91
CA LEU A 396 -11.88 -7.73 46.39
C LEU A 396 -11.60 -7.38 47.85
N LEU A 397 -11.77 -6.13 48.27
CA LEU A 397 -11.59 -5.69 49.64
C LEU A 397 -12.63 -6.26 50.63
N ALA A 398 -13.82 -6.59 50.11
CA ALA A 398 -14.88 -7.25 50.87
C ALA A 398 -14.74 -8.78 50.95
N ASP A 399 -13.84 -9.38 50.14
CA ASP A 399 -13.64 -10.85 50.11
C ASP A 399 -12.61 -11.29 51.16
N PRO A 400 -13.04 -12.08 52.20
CA PRO A 400 -12.13 -12.47 53.26
C PRO A 400 -10.98 -13.36 52.83
N ASP A 401 -11.16 -14.19 51.77
CA ASP A 401 -10.07 -15.05 51.27
C ASP A 401 -8.98 -14.20 50.55
N VAL A 402 -9.41 -13.14 49.82
CA VAL A 402 -8.49 -12.20 49.18
C VAL A 402 -7.73 -11.37 50.20
N THR A 403 -8.42 -10.81 51.21
CA THR A 403 -7.81 -10.00 52.24
C THR A 403 -6.99 -10.79 53.26
N ALA A 404 -7.16 -12.12 53.34
CA ALA A 404 -6.25 -12.99 54.06
C ALA A 404 -4.90 -13.19 53.37
N ALA A 405 -4.87 -13.07 52.03
CA ALA A 405 -3.67 -13.27 51.21
C ALA A 405 -2.93 -11.98 50.86
N LEU A 406 -3.67 -10.85 50.68
CA LEU A 406 -3.13 -9.54 50.30
C LEU A 406 -3.63 -8.46 51.26
N SER A 407 -2.75 -7.55 51.65
CA SER A 407 -3.16 -6.37 52.41
C SER A 407 -3.99 -5.39 51.58
N VAL A 408 -4.65 -4.46 52.24
CA VAL A 408 -5.44 -3.40 51.58
C VAL A 408 -4.55 -2.58 50.63
N GLU A 409 -3.36 -2.21 51.08
CA GLU A 409 -2.40 -1.42 50.32
C GLU A 409 -1.89 -2.19 49.09
N GLU A 410 -1.65 -3.50 49.24
CA GLU A 410 -1.26 -4.36 48.11
C GLU A 410 -2.38 -4.48 47.09
N ILE A 411 -3.65 -4.56 47.51
CA ILE A 411 -4.78 -4.59 46.57
C ILE A 411 -4.90 -3.26 45.86
N GLU A 412 -4.87 -2.11 46.59
CA GLU A 412 -5.01 -0.78 45.99
C GLU A 412 -3.92 -0.48 44.97
N GLU A 413 -2.68 -0.89 45.22
CA GLU A 413 -1.56 -0.75 44.27
C GLU A 413 -1.85 -1.45 42.92
N LYS A 414 -2.65 -2.52 42.91
CA LYS A 414 -2.93 -3.26 41.66
C LYS A 414 -3.85 -2.48 40.71
N PHE A 415 -4.46 -1.40 41.15
CA PHE A 415 -5.32 -0.54 40.33
C PHE A 415 -4.60 0.67 39.73
N ASP A 416 -3.29 0.77 39.87
CA ASP A 416 -2.49 1.77 39.18
C ASP A 416 -2.34 1.44 37.68
N LEU A 417 -2.85 2.35 36.82
CA LEU A 417 -2.78 2.24 35.35
C LEU A 417 -1.35 2.31 34.82
N GLY A 418 -0.44 3.01 35.51
CA GLY A 418 0.97 3.15 35.13
C GLY A 418 1.69 1.82 35.00
N TYR A 419 1.22 0.79 35.71
CA TYR A 419 1.78 -0.57 35.59
C TYR A 419 1.67 -1.10 34.16
N HIS A 420 0.58 -0.86 33.45
CA HIS A 420 0.33 -1.37 32.10
C HIS A 420 1.06 -0.56 31.02
N THR A 421 1.42 0.70 31.33
CA THR A 421 2.11 1.58 30.38
C THR A 421 3.61 1.71 30.61
N LYS A 422 4.17 1.08 31.66
CA LYS A 422 5.59 1.20 32.09
C LYS A 422 6.63 0.82 31.02
N HIS A 423 6.25 0.08 29.97
CA HIS A 423 7.14 -0.32 28.89
C HIS A 423 6.82 0.36 27.54
N VAL A 424 5.96 1.38 27.53
CA VAL A 424 5.62 2.12 26.30
C VAL A 424 6.87 2.74 25.69
N ASP A 425 7.75 3.34 26.50
CA ASP A 425 9.01 3.92 26.03
C ASP A 425 9.90 2.88 25.35
N THR A 426 10.02 1.68 25.94
CA THR A 426 10.79 0.59 25.36
C THR A 426 10.24 0.16 24.01
N ILE A 427 8.90 0.13 23.85
CA ILE A 427 8.26 -0.25 22.58
C ILE A 427 8.48 0.84 21.55
N PHE A 428 8.33 2.11 21.93
CA PHE A 428 8.60 3.25 21.06
C PHE A 428 10.03 3.28 20.57
N ALA A 429 11.01 3.04 21.45
CA ALA A 429 12.42 2.93 21.07
C ALA A 429 12.66 1.81 20.03
N ARG A 430 12.01 0.67 20.16
CA ARG A 430 12.08 -0.43 19.18
C ARG A 430 11.51 -0.08 17.83
N VAL A 431 10.43 0.70 17.80
CA VAL A 431 9.73 1.03 16.56
C VAL A 431 10.38 2.20 15.84
N PHE A 432 10.80 3.24 16.57
CA PHE A 432 11.29 4.48 16.00
C PHE A 432 12.81 4.68 16.08
N GLY A 433 13.53 3.81 16.80
CA GLY A 433 14.98 3.87 16.95
C GLY A 433 15.49 4.99 17.86
N GLU A 434 14.61 5.54 18.74
CA GLU A 434 14.91 6.68 19.63
C GLU A 434 14.82 6.27 21.10
#